data_7f53ec4a7ec64c8284d543d2eaede955
#
_entry.id   7f53ec4a7ec64c8284d543d2eaede955
#
_cell.length_a   1.000
_cell.length_b   1.000
_cell.length_c   1.000
_cell.angle_alpha   90.00
_cell.angle_beta   90.00
_cell.angle_gamma   90.00
#
_symmetry.space_group_name_H-M   'P 1'
#
loop_
_entity.id
_entity.type
_entity.pdbx_description
1 polymer ?
#
loop_
_entity_poly.entity_id
_entity_poly.type
_entity_poly.pdbx_seq_one_letter_code
_entity_poly.pdbx_strand_id
1 'polypeptide(L)'
;MPVASDVDVTGSPCQDFAPNGHRLGVHGPQWPVFEAWAAVMLSQNVPVIVHENVPQFDVDALAMIMQHKYLIFTVIVDCAALGFRLISRRRRFTIMYHRTKTRLVCSPVWLHAQLVQAMAVDMCRSAFRICDCFLADAAEIANEIVEVCLAKGIALDTAMQDMTLLLTPGEYERLRLYLEAWVARVGLPAHHCWWAVFNLADNPGAGYTTWSAASGRIPGLRTHNAKLWVPYLGRWLTNRELLACMGVPVYRHLAAAAQVSQVHVRPGSDSRHMLGNMMHIAAVGSVMAVAMASCVVL
;
A
#
# COMPACT_ATOMS: atom_id res chain seq x y z
N MET A 1 6.72 30.48 -10.35
CA MET A 1 5.57 30.46 -9.42
C MET A 1 4.99 29.05 -9.46
N PRO A 2 4.64 28.43 -8.33
CA PRO A 2 3.92 27.17 -8.38
C PRO A 2 2.58 27.39 -9.08
N VAL A 3 2.22 26.46 -9.96
CA VAL A 3 0.93 26.49 -10.67
C VAL A 3 -0.17 26.34 -9.63
N ALA A 4 -1.18 27.20 -9.65
CA ALA A 4 -2.35 27.06 -8.79
C ALA A 4 -3.04 25.72 -9.11
N SER A 5 -3.23 24.88 -8.11
CA SER A 5 -3.90 23.59 -8.23
C SER A 5 -5.30 23.69 -7.68
N ASP A 6 -6.28 23.11 -8.36
CA ASP A 6 -7.65 22.99 -7.87
C ASP A 6 -7.80 21.85 -6.87
N VAL A 7 -6.95 20.83 -6.96
CA VAL A 7 -6.92 19.66 -6.09
C VAL A 7 -5.48 19.30 -5.74
N ASP A 8 -5.20 19.05 -4.48
CA ASP A 8 -3.95 18.46 -4.00
C ASP A 8 -4.24 17.07 -3.42
N VAL A 9 -3.40 16.10 -3.79
CA VAL A 9 -3.44 14.74 -3.23
C VAL A 9 -2.06 14.40 -2.69
N THR A 10 -1.96 14.29 -1.38
CA THR A 10 -0.68 14.19 -0.69
C THR A 10 -0.68 13.08 0.37
N GLY A 11 0.47 12.43 0.55
CA GLY A 11 0.80 11.56 1.67
C GLY A 11 1.98 12.13 2.44
N SER A 12 1.77 12.56 3.67
CA SER A 12 2.88 13.00 4.52
C SER A 12 3.60 11.81 5.17
N PRO A 13 4.87 11.98 5.62
CA PRO A 13 5.61 10.93 6.31
C PRO A 13 4.84 10.37 7.51
N CYS A 14 4.77 9.04 7.60
CA CYS A 14 3.96 8.36 8.62
C CYS A 14 4.77 7.76 9.77
N GLN A 15 6.12 7.84 9.74
CA GLN A 15 7.01 7.13 10.67
C GLN A 15 6.75 7.50 12.13
N ASP A 16 6.37 8.74 12.41
CA ASP A 16 6.11 9.22 13.76
C ASP A 16 4.75 8.77 14.32
N PHE A 17 3.85 8.27 13.46
CA PHE A 17 2.50 7.82 13.84
C PHE A 17 2.31 6.31 13.65
N ALA A 18 3.09 5.69 12.78
CA ALA A 18 2.93 4.27 12.45
C ALA A 18 3.22 3.35 13.66
N PRO A 19 2.46 2.25 13.86
CA PRO A 19 2.71 1.30 14.95
C PRO A 19 4.12 0.70 14.97
N ASN A 20 4.74 0.59 13.80
CA ASN A 20 6.11 0.10 13.60
C ASN A 20 7.14 1.23 13.41
N GLY A 21 6.75 2.47 13.61
CA GLY A 21 7.60 3.66 13.54
C GLY A 21 8.03 4.19 14.91
N HIS A 22 8.43 5.45 14.96
CA HIS A 22 8.94 6.09 16.18
C HIS A 22 7.86 6.32 17.25
N ARG A 23 6.59 6.48 16.83
CA ARG A 23 5.42 6.78 17.70
C ARG A 23 5.57 8.06 18.52
N LEU A 24 6.27 9.04 17.99
CA LEU A 24 6.51 10.34 18.64
C LEU A 24 5.41 11.37 18.34
N GLY A 25 4.49 11.03 17.40
CA GLY A 25 3.39 11.91 17.01
C GLY A 25 3.90 13.25 16.48
N VAL A 26 3.27 14.34 16.93
CA VAL A 26 3.62 15.72 16.54
C VAL A 26 4.99 16.17 17.07
N HIS A 27 5.61 15.43 17.97
CA HIS A 27 6.96 15.69 18.48
C HIS A 27 8.06 14.94 17.70
N GLY A 28 7.67 14.21 16.66
CA GLY A 28 8.61 13.44 15.86
C GLY A 28 9.34 14.28 14.80
N PRO A 29 10.50 13.80 14.32
CA PRO A 29 11.35 14.54 13.37
C PRO A 29 10.69 14.72 12.00
N GLN A 30 9.61 14.00 11.69
CA GLN A 30 8.89 14.12 10.42
C GLN A 30 7.75 15.14 10.48
N TRP A 31 7.33 15.58 11.65
CA TRP A 31 6.25 16.55 11.79
C TRP A 31 6.51 17.90 11.10
N PRO A 32 7.71 18.47 11.12
CA PRO A 32 8.01 19.71 10.39
C PRO A 32 7.79 19.62 8.87
N VAL A 33 7.91 18.43 8.28
CA VAL A 33 7.60 18.20 6.85
C VAL A 33 6.12 18.39 6.60
N PHE A 34 5.27 17.87 7.49
CA PHE A 34 3.82 18.09 7.43
C PHE A 34 3.47 19.58 7.61
N GLU A 35 4.07 20.28 8.59
CA GLU A 35 3.84 21.72 8.82
C GLU A 35 4.22 22.57 7.61
N ALA A 36 5.37 22.27 6.99
CA ALA A 36 5.82 22.96 5.77
C ALA A 36 4.83 22.75 4.60
N TRP A 37 4.35 21.52 4.40
CA TRP A 37 3.32 21.24 3.41
C TRP A 37 2.01 21.98 3.74
N ALA A 38 1.54 21.95 4.97
CA ALA A 38 0.32 22.63 5.39
C ALA A 38 0.41 24.16 5.15
N ALA A 39 1.56 24.77 5.46
CA ALA A 39 1.82 26.18 5.18
C ALA A 39 1.71 26.51 3.67
N VAL A 40 2.24 25.65 2.81
CA VAL A 40 2.10 25.79 1.34
C VAL A 40 0.63 25.72 0.93
N MET A 41 -0.13 24.71 1.39
CA MET A 41 -1.55 24.55 1.08
C MET A 41 -2.39 25.76 1.52
N LEU A 42 -2.11 26.26 2.72
CA LEU A 42 -2.76 27.47 3.25
C LEU A 42 -2.42 28.72 2.45
N SER A 43 -1.17 28.87 1.99
CA SER A 43 -0.75 30.03 1.18
C SER A 43 -1.39 30.03 -0.21
N GLN A 44 -1.53 28.86 -0.82
CA GLN A 44 -2.09 28.69 -2.16
C GLN A 44 -3.63 28.71 -2.16
N ASN A 45 -4.26 28.51 -1.00
CA ASN A 45 -5.71 28.36 -0.85
C ASN A 45 -6.26 27.31 -1.83
N VAL A 46 -5.67 26.12 -1.83
CA VAL A 46 -6.09 25.00 -2.70
C VAL A 46 -7.54 24.64 -2.41
N PRO A 47 -8.43 24.61 -3.43
CA PRO A 47 -9.86 24.37 -3.19
C PRO A 47 -10.18 23.05 -2.50
N VAL A 48 -9.57 21.93 -2.94
CA VAL A 48 -9.80 20.59 -2.39
C VAL A 48 -8.48 19.92 -2.09
N ILE A 49 -8.31 19.39 -0.90
CA ILE A 49 -7.11 18.66 -0.47
C ILE A 49 -7.52 17.27 0.02
N VAL A 50 -6.80 16.24 -0.45
CA VAL A 50 -6.90 14.86 0.04
C VAL A 50 -5.55 14.48 0.64
N HIS A 51 -5.48 14.38 1.97
CA HIS A 51 -4.28 13.98 2.69
C HIS A 51 -4.40 12.53 3.16
N GLU A 52 -3.42 11.69 2.85
CA GLU A 52 -3.33 10.28 3.25
C GLU A 52 -2.30 10.07 4.35
N ASN A 53 -2.65 9.24 5.33
CA ASN A 53 -1.69 8.78 6.34
C ASN A 53 -2.16 7.46 6.98
N VAL A 54 -1.38 6.96 7.95
CA VAL A 54 -1.77 5.80 8.77
C VAL A 54 -3.00 6.11 9.63
N PRO A 55 -3.80 5.10 10.04
CA PRO A 55 -4.99 5.32 10.88
C PRO A 55 -4.73 6.07 12.18
N GLN A 56 -3.51 5.99 12.72
CA GLN A 56 -3.08 6.63 13.97
C GLN A 56 -2.63 8.08 13.82
N PHE A 57 -2.64 8.63 12.60
CA PHE A 57 -2.28 10.03 12.37
C PHE A 57 -3.17 10.98 13.19
N ASP A 58 -2.56 11.99 13.78
CA ASP A 58 -3.23 12.98 14.63
C ASP A 58 -4.01 13.99 13.79
N VAL A 59 -5.31 13.73 13.65
CA VAL A 59 -6.23 14.62 12.90
C VAL A 59 -6.53 15.90 13.68
N ASP A 60 -6.50 15.87 14.99
CA ASP A 60 -6.79 17.05 15.80
C ASP A 60 -5.65 18.08 15.65
N ALA A 61 -4.40 17.62 15.63
CA ALA A 61 -3.27 18.47 15.33
C ALA A 61 -3.32 19.06 13.90
N LEU A 62 -3.73 18.26 12.89
CA LEU A 62 -3.99 18.76 11.55
C LEU A 62 -5.11 19.81 11.56
N ALA A 63 -6.20 19.53 12.28
CA ALA A 63 -7.34 20.45 12.35
C ALA A 63 -6.94 21.79 13.00
N MET A 64 -6.13 21.80 14.05
CA MET A 64 -5.63 23.03 14.68
C MET A 64 -4.92 23.96 13.66
N ILE A 65 -4.22 23.39 12.69
CA ILE A 65 -3.51 24.15 11.65
C ILE A 65 -4.46 24.60 10.53
N MET A 66 -5.36 23.70 10.06
CA MET A 66 -6.08 23.87 8.79
C MET A 66 -7.51 24.39 8.93
N GLN A 67 -8.18 24.19 10.08
CA GLN A 67 -9.63 24.42 10.23
C GLN A 67 -10.10 25.86 10.02
N HIS A 68 -9.21 26.86 10.18
CA HIS A 68 -9.57 28.26 9.95
C HIS A 68 -9.90 28.58 8.48
N LYS A 69 -9.31 27.81 7.53
CA LYS A 69 -9.58 27.93 6.09
C LYS A 69 -10.37 26.75 5.51
N TYR A 70 -10.36 25.58 6.15
CA TYR A 70 -10.93 24.36 5.59
C TYR A 70 -12.01 23.73 6.45
N LEU A 71 -13.01 23.14 5.79
CA LEU A 71 -13.89 22.13 6.38
C LEU A 71 -13.17 20.78 6.25
N ILE A 72 -13.09 20.04 7.35
CA ILE A 72 -12.26 18.82 7.45
C ILE A 72 -13.14 17.61 7.71
N PHE A 73 -12.97 16.57 6.89
CA PHE A 73 -13.66 15.29 7.02
C PHE A 73 -12.64 14.16 6.95
N THR A 74 -12.86 13.09 7.71
CA THR A 74 -11.97 11.93 7.70
C THR A 74 -12.71 10.65 7.40
N VAL A 75 -12.10 9.80 6.59
CA VAL A 75 -12.55 8.44 6.33
C VAL A 75 -11.38 7.47 6.50
N ILE A 76 -11.67 6.26 7.00
CA ILE A 76 -10.68 5.19 7.03
C ILE A 76 -11.03 4.20 5.92
N VAL A 77 -10.10 4.03 4.99
CA VAL A 77 -10.26 3.14 3.85
C VAL A 77 -9.40 1.90 4.04
N ASP A 78 -10.05 0.73 3.98
CA ASP A 78 -9.38 -0.55 3.78
C ASP A 78 -9.59 -0.96 2.31
N CYS A 79 -8.51 -1.23 1.59
CA CYS A 79 -8.59 -1.67 0.20
C CYS A 79 -9.49 -2.91 0.04
N ALA A 80 -9.56 -3.76 1.06
CA ALA A 80 -10.42 -4.93 1.08
C ALA A 80 -11.92 -4.59 1.07
N ALA A 81 -12.31 -3.48 1.69
CA ALA A 81 -13.70 -3.01 1.67
C ALA A 81 -14.10 -2.45 0.31
N LEU A 82 -13.13 -2.05 -0.51
CA LEU A 82 -13.30 -1.64 -1.89
C LEU A 82 -13.14 -2.82 -2.88
N GLY A 83 -13.11 -4.07 -2.38
CA GLY A 83 -12.99 -5.29 -3.17
C GLY A 83 -11.57 -5.75 -3.48
N PHE A 84 -10.55 -4.95 -3.21
CA PHE A 84 -9.15 -5.33 -3.37
C PHE A 84 -8.65 -6.09 -2.14
N ARG A 85 -9.12 -7.33 -1.98
CA ARG A 85 -8.81 -8.16 -0.80
C ARG A 85 -7.38 -8.69 -0.77
N LEU A 86 -6.58 -8.38 -1.77
CA LEU A 86 -5.23 -8.90 -1.96
C LEU A 86 -4.21 -8.40 -0.95
N ILE A 87 -4.37 -7.14 -0.51
CA ILE A 87 -3.39 -6.48 0.37
C ILE A 87 -4.05 -5.95 1.63
N SER A 88 -3.33 -6.06 2.74
CA SER A 88 -3.71 -5.42 4.01
C SER A 88 -3.12 -4.02 4.07
N ARG A 89 -3.90 -3.00 3.64
CA ARG A 89 -3.45 -1.60 3.64
C ARG A 89 -4.57 -0.67 4.07
N ARG A 90 -4.78 -0.58 5.37
CA ARG A 90 -5.74 0.36 5.96
C ARG A 90 -5.10 1.73 6.09
N ARG A 91 -5.78 2.78 5.60
CA ARG A 91 -5.29 4.17 5.61
C ARG A 91 -6.39 5.13 6.03
N ARG A 92 -5.97 6.22 6.67
CA ARG A 92 -6.81 7.39 6.95
C ARG A 92 -6.65 8.38 5.81
N PHE A 93 -7.76 8.83 5.27
CA PHE A 93 -7.81 9.95 4.33
C PHE A 93 -8.54 11.10 5.01
N THR A 94 -7.93 12.28 4.95
CA THR A 94 -8.51 13.54 5.41
C THR A 94 -8.84 14.37 4.19
N ILE A 95 -10.12 14.65 3.98
CA ILE A 95 -10.62 15.46 2.86
C ILE A 95 -10.90 16.87 3.41
N MET A 96 -10.31 17.87 2.78
CA MET A 96 -10.41 19.26 3.22
C MET A 96 -10.94 20.12 2.10
N TYR A 97 -11.98 20.90 2.39
CA TYR A 97 -12.63 21.80 1.44
C TYR A 97 -12.41 23.25 1.88
N HIS A 98 -11.88 24.09 1.01
CA HIS A 98 -11.64 25.50 1.31
C HIS A 98 -12.97 26.22 1.48
N ARG A 99 -13.20 26.87 2.64
CA ARG A 99 -14.48 27.43 3.07
C ARG A 99 -15.09 28.47 2.11
N THR A 100 -14.25 29.20 1.36
CA THR A 100 -14.69 30.27 0.45
C THR A 100 -14.53 29.91 -1.03
N LYS A 101 -13.85 28.82 -1.36
CA LYS A 101 -13.64 28.37 -2.76
C LYS A 101 -14.46 27.14 -3.11
N THR A 102 -15.13 26.53 -2.15
CA THR A 102 -15.95 25.36 -2.39
C THR A 102 -17.30 25.49 -1.68
N ARG A 103 -18.29 24.82 -2.24
CA ARG A 103 -19.62 24.63 -1.64
C ARG A 103 -19.92 23.13 -1.61
N LEU A 104 -20.13 22.57 -0.41
CA LEU A 104 -20.55 21.19 -0.26
C LEU A 104 -21.98 20.98 -0.78
N VAL A 105 -22.17 19.91 -1.52
CA VAL A 105 -23.48 19.44 -2.02
C VAL A 105 -24.00 18.25 -1.23
N CYS A 106 -23.10 17.48 -0.61
CA CYS A 106 -23.43 16.39 0.31
C CYS A 106 -22.27 16.13 1.29
N SER A 107 -22.52 15.29 2.30
CA SER A 107 -21.47 14.84 3.22
C SER A 107 -20.53 13.86 2.52
N PRO A 108 -19.21 14.13 2.45
CA PRO A 108 -18.25 13.20 1.86
C PRO A 108 -18.14 11.89 2.67
N VAL A 109 -18.37 11.92 3.97
CA VAL A 109 -18.37 10.71 4.82
C VAL A 109 -19.56 9.82 4.48
N TRP A 110 -20.75 10.40 4.32
CA TRP A 110 -21.94 9.67 3.89
C TRP A 110 -21.77 9.09 2.49
N LEU A 111 -21.28 9.88 1.52
CA LEU A 111 -21.07 9.43 0.14
C LEU A 111 -20.04 8.31 0.07
N HIS A 112 -18.95 8.40 0.86
CA HIS A 112 -17.97 7.33 0.96
C HIS A 112 -18.59 6.02 1.49
N ALA A 113 -19.44 6.11 2.52
CA ALA A 113 -20.12 4.93 3.06
C ALA A 113 -21.04 4.28 2.02
N GLN A 114 -21.78 5.07 1.22
CA GLN A 114 -22.60 4.56 0.12
C GLN A 114 -21.76 3.88 -0.97
N LEU A 115 -20.62 4.49 -1.35
CA LEU A 115 -19.70 3.91 -2.32
C LEU A 115 -19.17 2.56 -1.84
N VAL A 116 -18.69 2.46 -0.60
CA VAL A 116 -18.20 1.21 0.00
C VAL A 116 -19.28 0.15 0.01
N GLN A 117 -20.51 0.52 0.37
CA GLN A 117 -21.65 -0.41 0.39
C GLN A 117 -21.99 -0.92 -1.02
N ALA A 118 -22.02 -0.05 -2.01
CA ALA A 118 -22.27 -0.43 -3.41
C ALA A 118 -21.18 -1.36 -3.92
N MET A 119 -19.91 -1.02 -3.70
CA MET A 119 -18.78 -1.87 -4.09
C MET A 119 -18.78 -3.23 -3.39
N ALA A 120 -19.16 -3.29 -2.12
CA ALA A 120 -19.24 -4.56 -1.39
C ALA A 120 -20.26 -5.53 -1.99
N VAL A 121 -21.39 -5.03 -2.51
CA VAL A 121 -22.42 -5.83 -3.19
C VAL A 121 -21.91 -6.38 -4.51
N ASP A 122 -21.28 -5.56 -5.33
CA ASP A 122 -20.80 -5.98 -6.65
C ASP A 122 -19.59 -6.91 -6.55
N MET A 123 -18.71 -6.70 -5.58
CA MET A 123 -17.47 -7.46 -5.45
C MET A 123 -17.59 -8.75 -4.64
N CYS A 124 -18.73 -9.03 -4.00
CA CYS A 124 -19.03 -10.40 -3.54
C CYS A 124 -19.06 -11.41 -4.71
N ARG A 125 -19.21 -10.92 -5.95
CA ARG A 125 -19.26 -11.75 -7.17
C ARG A 125 -17.89 -12.05 -7.79
N SER A 126 -16.83 -11.28 -7.46
CA SER A 126 -15.47 -11.50 -7.97
C SER A 126 -14.45 -11.38 -6.83
N ALA A 127 -14.35 -12.44 -6.04
CA ALA A 127 -13.34 -12.48 -4.99
C ALA A 127 -11.94 -12.67 -5.60
N PHE A 128 -11.19 -11.59 -5.82
CA PHE A 128 -9.76 -11.67 -6.10
C PHE A 128 -9.06 -12.41 -4.96
N ARG A 129 -8.34 -13.47 -5.34
CA ARG A 129 -7.52 -14.27 -4.42
C ARG A 129 -6.07 -13.85 -4.55
N ILE A 130 -5.26 -14.14 -3.52
CA ILE A 130 -3.84 -13.81 -3.53
C ILE A 130 -3.09 -14.45 -4.71
N CYS A 131 -3.48 -15.65 -5.13
CA CYS A 131 -2.89 -16.32 -6.29
C CYS A 131 -3.15 -15.59 -7.62
N ASP A 132 -4.15 -14.73 -7.69
CA ASP A 132 -4.44 -13.93 -8.90
C ASP A 132 -3.38 -12.83 -9.10
N CYS A 133 -2.47 -12.64 -8.13
CA CYS A 133 -1.31 -11.75 -8.21
C CYS A 133 0.00 -12.47 -8.60
N PHE A 134 0.01 -13.78 -8.73
CA PHE A 134 1.19 -14.55 -9.12
C PHE A 134 1.35 -14.53 -10.64
N LEU A 135 1.78 -13.37 -11.17
CA LEU A 135 1.72 -13.04 -12.59
C LEU A 135 3.08 -13.07 -13.29
N ALA A 136 4.18 -13.12 -12.53
CA ALA A 136 5.53 -13.07 -13.09
C ALA A 136 5.86 -14.36 -13.84
N ASP A 137 6.29 -14.22 -15.10
CA ASP A 137 6.86 -15.30 -15.88
C ASP A 137 8.35 -15.55 -15.54
N ALA A 138 8.93 -16.59 -16.11
CA ALA A 138 10.33 -16.95 -15.85
C ALA A 138 11.31 -15.84 -16.25
N ALA A 139 11.04 -15.10 -17.32
CA ALA A 139 11.90 -14.02 -17.77
C ALA A 139 11.85 -12.83 -16.80
N GLU A 140 10.68 -12.49 -16.28
CA GLU A 140 10.51 -11.45 -15.25
C GLU A 140 11.24 -11.85 -13.97
N ILE A 141 11.09 -13.10 -13.51
CA ILE A 141 11.77 -13.60 -12.31
C ILE A 141 13.29 -13.54 -12.50
N ALA A 142 13.80 -14.01 -13.64
CA ALA A 142 15.22 -13.97 -13.96
C ALA A 142 15.77 -12.53 -13.92
N ASN A 143 15.07 -11.58 -14.51
CA ASN A 143 15.43 -10.16 -14.47
C ASN A 143 15.41 -9.56 -13.05
N GLU A 144 14.50 -10.00 -12.21
CA GLU A 144 14.41 -9.54 -10.81
C GLU A 144 15.60 -10.02 -9.97
N ILE A 145 16.16 -11.21 -10.25
CA ILE A 145 17.17 -11.84 -9.40
C ILE A 145 18.61 -11.75 -9.96
N VAL A 146 18.77 -11.37 -11.23
CA VAL A 146 20.10 -11.42 -11.91
C VAL A 146 21.18 -10.64 -11.15
N GLU A 147 20.87 -9.45 -10.67
CA GLU A 147 21.85 -8.64 -9.92
C GLU A 147 22.25 -9.30 -8.60
N VAL A 148 21.29 -9.94 -7.91
CA VAL A 148 21.55 -10.66 -6.65
C VAL A 148 22.40 -11.91 -6.92
N CYS A 149 22.12 -12.60 -8.02
CA CYS A 149 22.91 -13.76 -8.47
C CYS A 149 24.36 -13.36 -8.74
N LEU A 150 24.57 -12.27 -9.48
CA LEU A 150 25.91 -11.75 -9.78
C LEU A 150 26.67 -11.36 -8.50
N ALA A 151 26.00 -10.63 -7.60
CA ALA A 151 26.61 -10.19 -6.34
C ALA A 151 26.99 -11.36 -5.41
N LYS A 152 26.29 -12.50 -5.49
CA LYS A 152 26.56 -13.71 -4.70
C LYS A 152 27.40 -14.77 -5.42
N GLY A 153 27.72 -14.57 -6.70
CA GLY A 153 28.42 -15.58 -7.51
C GLY A 153 27.62 -16.86 -7.73
N ILE A 154 26.28 -16.78 -7.74
CA ILE A 154 25.37 -17.92 -7.94
C ILE A 154 24.93 -17.93 -9.41
N ALA A 155 24.98 -19.07 -10.06
CA ALA A 155 24.48 -19.21 -11.43
C ALA A 155 22.95 -18.98 -11.46
N LEU A 156 22.47 -18.26 -12.48
CA LEU A 156 21.05 -17.89 -12.60
C LEU A 156 20.14 -19.14 -12.61
N ASP A 157 20.51 -20.17 -13.40
CA ASP A 157 19.73 -21.40 -13.50
C ASP A 157 19.63 -22.13 -12.14
N THR A 158 20.71 -22.12 -11.35
CA THR A 158 20.72 -22.68 -9.99
C THR A 158 19.80 -21.89 -9.06
N ALA A 159 19.86 -20.56 -9.15
CA ALA A 159 18.99 -19.70 -8.35
C ALA A 159 17.52 -19.80 -8.76
N MET A 160 17.22 -20.03 -10.04
CA MET A 160 15.85 -20.26 -10.53
C MET A 160 15.26 -21.58 -10.02
N GLN A 161 16.10 -22.59 -9.74
CA GLN A 161 15.67 -23.86 -9.15
C GLN A 161 15.46 -23.76 -7.63
N ASP A 162 16.31 -22.98 -6.95
CA ASP A 162 16.21 -22.77 -5.49
C ASP A 162 16.54 -21.31 -5.13
N MET A 163 15.50 -20.49 -5.05
CA MET A 163 15.64 -19.08 -4.68
C MET A 163 16.01 -18.86 -3.19
N THR A 164 16.00 -19.90 -2.36
CA THR A 164 16.45 -19.76 -0.96
C THR A 164 17.95 -19.43 -0.90
N LEU A 165 18.75 -19.82 -1.89
CA LEU A 165 20.18 -19.49 -2.03
C LEU A 165 20.43 -17.98 -2.10
N LEU A 166 19.43 -17.22 -2.56
CA LEU A 166 19.51 -15.77 -2.68
C LEU A 166 19.11 -15.02 -1.40
N LEU A 167 18.63 -15.72 -0.38
CA LEU A 167 18.32 -15.12 0.90
C LEU A 167 19.59 -14.77 1.68
N THR A 168 19.54 -13.72 2.46
CA THR A 168 20.57 -13.45 3.48
C THR A 168 20.42 -14.46 4.62
N PRO A 169 21.46 -14.70 5.45
CA PRO A 169 21.35 -15.61 6.59
C PRO A 169 20.18 -15.27 7.51
N GLY A 170 19.93 -13.97 7.76
CA GLY A 170 18.81 -13.54 8.60
C GLY A 170 17.44 -13.74 7.95
N GLU A 171 17.31 -13.60 6.63
CA GLU A 171 16.06 -13.89 5.91
C GLU A 171 15.79 -15.40 5.88
N TYR A 172 16.83 -16.21 5.66
CA TYR A 172 16.71 -17.66 5.68
C TYR A 172 16.28 -18.18 7.05
N GLU A 173 16.88 -17.67 8.13
CA GLU A 173 16.48 -18.03 9.49
C GLU A 173 15.01 -17.62 9.77
N ARG A 174 14.59 -16.43 9.35
CA ARG A 174 13.19 -16.04 9.49
C ARG A 174 12.24 -16.90 8.67
N LEU A 175 12.64 -17.30 7.46
CA LEU A 175 11.86 -18.26 6.66
C LEU A 175 11.67 -19.58 7.41
N ARG A 176 12.74 -20.13 7.99
CA ARG A 176 12.70 -21.36 8.80
C ARG A 176 11.71 -21.23 9.96
N LEU A 177 11.82 -20.14 10.73
CA LEU A 177 10.92 -19.86 11.85
C LEU A 177 9.45 -19.71 11.42
N TYR A 178 9.20 -19.07 10.27
CA TYR A 178 7.85 -18.97 9.71
C TYR A 178 7.29 -20.34 9.32
N LEU A 179 8.09 -21.20 8.68
CA LEU A 179 7.66 -22.54 8.29
C LEU A 179 7.29 -23.38 9.49
N GLU A 180 8.10 -23.35 10.57
CA GLU A 180 7.84 -24.05 11.82
C GLU A 180 6.57 -23.54 12.50
N ALA A 181 6.44 -22.22 12.68
CA ALA A 181 5.27 -21.60 13.29
C ALA A 181 4.00 -21.87 12.47
N TRP A 182 4.13 -21.91 11.13
CA TRP A 182 3.00 -22.23 10.24
C TRP A 182 2.48 -23.64 10.46
N VAL A 183 3.36 -24.65 10.42
CA VAL A 183 2.97 -26.06 10.64
C VAL A 183 2.34 -26.23 12.03
N ALA A 184 2.95 -25.64 13.07
CA ALA A 184 2.42 -25.70 14.42
C ALA A 184 1.00 -25.13 14.55
N ARG A 185 0.66 -24.14 13.74
CA ARG A 185 -0.62 -23.45 13.83
C ARG A 185 -1.68 -23.91 12.82
N VAL A 186 -1.28 -24.16 11.58
CA VAL A 186 -2.21 -24.51 10.48
C VAL A 186 -2.33 -26.02 10.31
N GLY A 187 -1.35 -26.78 10.80
CA GLY A 187 -1.34 -28.23 10.70
C GLY A 187 -0.97 -28.77 9.30
N LEU A 188 -0.64 -27.88 8.34
CA LEU A 188 -0.29 -28.23 6.97
C LEU A 188 1.04 -27.56 6.60
N PRO A 189 1.88 -28.19 5.74
CA PRO A 189 3.06 -27.54 5.20
C PRO A 189 2.70 -26.29 4.38
N ALA A 190 3.46 -25.21 4.55
CA ALA A 190 3.15 -23.93 3.94
C ALA A 190 3.19 -23.96 2.40
N HIS A 191 4.00 -24.83 1.79
CA HIS A 191 4.06 -25.01 0.34
C HIS A 191 2.80 -25.63 -0.27
N HIS A 192 1.89 -26.18 0.54
CA HIS A 192 0.56 -26.61 0.10
C HIS A 192 -0.49 -25.49 0.19
N CYS A 193 -0.11 -24.33 0.75
CA CYS A 193 -1.01 -23.25 1.06
C CYS A 193 -0.73 -22.04 0.16
N TRP A 194 -1.46 -21.93 -0.95
CA TRP A 194 -1.30 -20.81 -1.91
C TRP A 194 -1.55 -19.42 -1.30
N TRP A 195 -2.22 -19.34 -0.15
CA TRP A 195 -2.52 -18.08 0.56
C TRP A 195 -1.45 -17.69 1.60
N ALA A 196 -0.42 -18.52 1.80
CA ALA A 196 0.66 -18.22 2.74
C ALA A 196 1.63 -17.21 2.12
N VAL A 197 1.84 -16.07 2.80
CA VAL A 197 2.85 -15.07 2.42
C VAL A 197 3.61 -14.63 3.66
N PHE A 198 4.92 -14.86 3.65
CA PHE A 198 5.82 -14.55 4.75
C PHE A 198 6.60 -13.27 4.49
N ASN A 199 6.50 -12.29 5.37
CA ASN A 199 7.33 -11.09 5.31
C ASN A 199 8.67 -11.37 5.97
N LEU A 200 9.73 -11.62 5.20
CA LEU A 200 11.05 -11.95 5.70
C LEU A 200 11.79 -10.80 6.39
N ALA A 201 11.21 -9.60 6.44
CA ALA A 201 11.70 -8.50 7.28
C ALA A 201 11.12 -8.53 8.71
N ASP A 202 10.06 -9.31 8.95
CA ASP A 202 9.41 -9.40 10.25
C ASP A 202 9.98 -10.55 11.08
N ASN A 203 9.96 -10.38 12.40
CA ASN A 203 10.29 -11.45 13.31
C ASN A 203 9.03 -12.28 13.61
N PRO A 204 8.95 -13.56 13.16
CA PRO A 204 7.79 -14.42 13.43
C PRO A 204 7.54 -14.68 14.91
N GLY A 205 8.58 -14.56 15.76
CA GLY A 205 8.46 -14.66 17.21
C GLY A 205 7.78 -13.46 17.88
N ALA A 206 7.53 -12.37 17.17
CA ALA A 206 6.84 -11.20 17.70
C ALA A 206 5.31 -11.37 17.82
N GLY A 207 4.79 -12.55 17.70
CA GLY A 207 3.40 -12.91 18.00
C GLY A 207 2.34 -12.52 16.97
N TYR A 208 2.29 -11.25 16.56
CA TYR A 208 1.27 -10.74 15.62
C TYR A 208 1.64 -10.95 14.15
N THR A 209 2.92 -11.03 13.80
CA THR A 209 3.39 -11.14 12.40
C THR A 209 3.06 -12.48 11.77
N THR A 210 3.06 -13.55 12.56
CA THR A 210 2.71 -14.90 12.11
C THR A 210 1.26 -14.98 11.59
N TRP A 211 0.37 -14.14 12.11
CA TRP A 211 -1.03 -14.10 11.69
C TRP A 211 -1.25 -13.29 10.43
N SER A 212 -0.45 -12.28 10.19
CA SER A 212 -0.40 -11.61 8.90
C SER A 212 -0.08 -12.62 7.79
N ALA A 213 0.83 -13.56 8.04
CA ALA A 213 1.18 -14.63 7.10
C ALA A 213 0.00 -15.55 6.74
N ALA A 214 -0.92 -15.79 7.70
CA ALA A 214 -2.09 -16.66 7.52
C ALA A 214 -3.37 -15.91 7.14
N SER A 215 -3.31 -14.61 6.88
CA SER A 215 -4.49 -13.78 6.62
C SER A 215 -5.12 -14.01 5.24
N GLY A 216 -4.45 -14.69 4.31
CA GLY A 216 -4.83 -14.79 2.91
C GLY A 216 -4.67 -13.46 2.16
N ARG A 217 -3.92 -12.50 2.73
CA ARG A 217 -3.62 -11.19 2.17
C ARG A 217 -2.12 -10.92 2.19
N ILE A 218 -1.66 -10.16 1.22
CA ILE A 218 -0.30 -9.65 1.22
C ILE A 218 -0.14 -8.70 2.40
N PRO A 219 0.87 -8.87 3.26
CA PRO A 219 1.17 -7.94 4.34
C PRO A 219 1.42 -6.53 3.81
N GLY A 220 1.11 -5.51 4.62
CA GLY A 220 1.31 -4.12 4.24
C GLY A 220 2.77 -3.86 3.81
N LEU A 221 2.92 -3.28 2.62
CA LEU A 221 4.23 -2.98 2.04
C LEU A 221 4.95 -1.89 2.84
N ARG A 222 6.25 -2.05 3.02
CA ARG A 222 7.14 -1.11 3.71
C ARG A 222 8.21 -0.58 2.76
N THR A 223 8.81 0.55 3.07
CA THR A 223 9.89 1.18 2.30
C THR A 223 11.19 0.40 2.31
N HIS A 224 11.40 -0.45 3.31
CA HIS A 224 12.58 -1.31 3.39
C HIS A 224 12.33 -2.65 2.70
N ASN A 225 13.31 -3.11 1.96
CA ASN A 225 13.35 -4.30 1.10
C ASN A 225 12.86 -5.59 1.78
N ALA A 226 11.57 -5.66 2.08
CA ALA A 226 10.96 -6.86 2.60
C ALA A 226 10.68 -7.82 1.46
N LYS A 227 11.38 -8.96 1.42
CA LYS A 227 10.99 -10.07 0.56
C LYS A 227 9.71 -10.68 1.11
N LEU A 228 8.64 -10.62 0.33
CA LEU A 228 7.39 -11.31 0.63
C LEU A 228 7.45 -12.70 0.00
N TRP A 229 7.86 -13.65 0.81
CA TRP A 229 8.07 -15.04 0.39
C TRP A 229 6.74 -15.78 0.29
N VAL A 230 6.52 -16.46 -0.83
CA VAL A 230 5.36 -17.33 -1.07
C VAL A 230 5.85 -18.78 -1.09
N PRO A 231 5.64 -19.55 -0.02
CA PRO A 231 6.14 -20.93 0.07
C PRO A 231 5.62 -21.83 -1.04
N TYR A 232 4.38 -21.62 -1.48
CA TYR A 232 3.75 -22.35 -2.60
C TYR A 232 4.51 -22.19 -3.92
N LEU A 233 5.12 -21.01 -4.15
CA LEU A 233 5.91 -20.71 -5.35
C LEU A 233 7.41 -20.97 -5.16
N GLY A 234 7.88 -21.17 -3.91
CA GLY A 234 9.32 -21.28 -3.60
C GLY A 234 10.11 -19.99 -3.88
N ARG A 235 9.43 -18.82 -3.94
CA ARG A 235 10.03 -17.53 -4.26
C ARG A 235 9.33 -16.35 -3.56
N TRP A 236 9.95 -15.18 -3.59
CA TRP A 236 9.26 -13.94 -3.23
C TRP A 236 8.47 -13.37 -4.42
N LEU A 237 7.52 -12.48 -4.13
CA LEU A 237 6.80 -11.70 -5.13
C LEU A 237 7.75 -10.69 -5.77
N THR A 238 7.69 -10.57 -7.11
CA THR A 238 8.45 -9.56 -7.85
C THR A 238 7.94 -8.15 -7.54
N ASN A 239 8.77 -7.15 -7.79
CA ASN A 239 8.36 -5.75 -7.65
C ASN A 239 7.13 -5.42 -8.50
N ARG A 240 7.04 -6.01 -9.68
CA ARG A 240 5.94 -5.81 -10.60
C ARG A 240 4.65 -6.45 -10.09
N GLU A 241 4.73 -7.66 -9.52
CA GLU A 241 3.58 -8.29 -8.83
C GLU A 241 3.10 -7.42 -7.65
N LEU A 242 4.02 -6.87 -6.87
CA LEU A 242 3.68 -5.98 -5.75
C LEU A 242 3.02 -4.68 -6.22
N LEU A 243 3.45 -4.10 -7.34
CA LEU A 243 2.79 -2.95 -7.96
C LEU A 243 1.37 -3.30 -8.43
N ALA A 244 1.19 -4.48 -9.04
CA ALA A 244 -0.14 -4.97 -9.41
C ALA A 244 -1.06 -5.09 -8.19
N CYS A 245 -0.54 -5.59 -7.06
CA CYS A 245 -1.29 -5.66 -5.79
C CYS A 245 -1.67 -4.28 -5.23
N MET A 246 -0.94 -3.23 -5.61
CA MET A 246 -1.26 -1.83 -5.29
C MET A 246 -2.27 -1.20 -6.27
N GLY A 247 -2.76 -1.96 -7.25
CA GLY A 247 -3.69 -1.51 -8.26
C GLY A 247 -3.04 -0.83 -9.46
N VAL A 248 -1.70 -0.89 -9.59
CA VAL A 248 -1.00 -0.32 -10.74
C VAL A 248 -1.14 -1.26 -11.95
N PRO A 249 -1.60 -0.78 -13.11
CA PRO A 249 -1.83 -1.61 -14.28
C PRO A 249 -0.52 -1.93 -15.03
N VAL A 250 0.39 -2.64 -14.36
CA VAL A 250 1.72 -3.00 -14.88
C VAL A 250 1.71 -4.19 -15.81
N TYR A 251 0.66 -5.01 -15.78
CA TYR A 251 0.45 -6.11 -16.72
C TYR A 251 -0.59 -5.75 -17.77
N ARG A 252 -0.38 -6.19 -19.03
CA ARG A 252 -1.24 -5.84 -20.17
C ARG A 252 -2.72 -6.16 -19.94
N HIS A 253 -3.01 -7.33 -19.37
CA HIS A 253 -4.39 -7.74 -19.11
C HIS A 253 -5.06 -6.89 -18.01
N LEU A 254 -4.31 -6.43 -16.98
CA LEU A 254 -4.82 -5.51 -15.95
C LEU A 254 -5.10 -4.13 -16.53
N ALA A 255 -4.21 -3.64 -17.40
CA ALA A 255 -4.40 -2.37 -18.09
C ALA A 255 -5.62 -2.41 -19.02
N ALA A 256 -5.78 -3.50 -19.78
CA ALA A 256 -6.94 -3.70 -20.64
C ALA A 256 -8.25 -3.80 -19.85
N ALA A 257 -8.27 -4.54 -18.72
CA ALA A 257 -9.43 -4.63 -17.85
C ALA A 257 -9.83 -3.30 -17.23
N ALA A 258 -8.84 -2.45 -16.89
CA ALA A 258 -9.07 -1.12 -16.36
C ALA A 258 -9.28 -0.03 -17.44
N GLN A 259 -9.21 -0.40 -18.73
CA GLN A 259 -9.32 0.51 -19.88
C GLN A 259 -8.31 1.69 -19.84
N VAL A 260 -7.09 1.43 -19.38
CA VAL A 260 -6.02 2.41 -19.29
C VAL A 260 -4.76 1.91 -20.00
N SER A 261 -3.80 2.80 -20.24
CA SER A 261 -2.49 2.42 -20.76
C SER A 261 -1.71 1.61 -19.74
N GLN A 262 -0.98 0.61 -20.21
CA GLN A 262 -0.07 -0.16 -19.36
C GLN A 262 1.04 0.74 -18.81
N VAL A 263 1.29 0.63 -17.50
CA VAL A 263 2.43 1.29 -16.85
C VAL A 263 3.68 0.44 -17.05
N HIS A 264 4.70 1.01 -17.68
CA HIS A 264 5.99 0.37 -17.86
C HIS A 264 6.91 0.71 -16.69
N VAL A 265 7.34 -0.30 -15.97
CA VAL A 265 8.26 -0.17 -14.83
C VAL A 265 9.64 -0.65 -15.26
N ARG A 266 10.66 0.16 -15.03
CA ARG A 266 12.04 -0.26 -15.25
C ARG A 266 12.44 -1.25 -14.16
N PRO A 267 13.16 -2.33 -14.50
CA PRO A 267 13.80 -3.20 -13.51
C PRO A 267 14.75 -2.38 -12.62
N GLY A 268 14.79 -2.67 -11.33
CA GLY A 268 15.75 -2.05 -10.42
C GLY A 268 15.18 -1.73 -9.03
N SER A 269 16.07 -1.26 -8.14
CA SER A 269 15.79 -1.03 -6.72
C SER A 269 14.80 0.09 -6.42
N ASP A 270 14.68 1.09 -7.30
CA ASP A 270 13.86 2.28 -7.05
C ASP A 270 12.36 1.99 -6.90
N SER A 271 11.87 0.97 -7.62
CA SER A 271 10.47 0.57 -7.53
C SER A 271 10.08 0.01 -6.14
N ARG A 272 11.01 -0.62 -5.42
CA ARG A 272 10.76 -1.14 -4.06
C ARG A 272 10.58 -0.03 -3.03
N HIS A 273 11.38 1.02 -3.12
CA HIS A 273 11.24 2.17 -2.23
C HIS A 273 9.90 2.89 -2.44
N MET A 274 9.47 2.98 -3.70
CA MET A 274 8.18 3.57 -4.04
C MET A 274 7.00 2.77 -3.46
N LEU A 275 7.04 1.44 -3.49
CA LEU A 275 5.95 0.56 -3.05
C LEU A 275 5.49 0.83 -1.60
N GLY A 276 6.43 1.07 -0.68
CA GLY A 276 6.10 1.38 0.71
C GLY A 276 5.43 2.74 0.89
N ASN A 277 5.77 3.71 0.04
CA ASN A 277 5.31 5.09 0.12
C ASN A 277 4.08 5.39 -0.75
N MET A 278 3.77 4.55 -1.74
CA MET A 278 2.65 4.82 -2.63
C MET A 278 1.30 4.56 -1.98
N MET A 279 0.31 5.32 -2.40
CA MET A 279 -1.09 5.05 -2.09
C MET A 279 -1.61 3.90 -2.95
N HIS A 280 -2.56 3.11 -2.43
CA HIS A 280 -3.26 2.11 -3.23
C HIS A 280 -4.19 2.81 -4.22
N ILE A 281 -4.06 2.51 -5.51
CA ILE A 281 -4.77 3.24 -6.58
C ILE A 281 -6.29 3.27 -6.36
N ALA A 282 -6.90 2.12 -6.06
CA ALA A 282 -8.35 2.09 -5.82
C ALA A 282 -8.77 2.85 -4.56
N ALA A 283 -7.93 2.85 -3.51
CA ALA A 283 -8.24 3.59 -2.29
C ALA A 283 -8.19 5.11 -2.52
N VAL A 284 -7.11 5.62 -3.10
CA VAL A 284 -7.01 7.05 -3.40
C VAL A 284 -8.03 7.48 -4.44
N GLY A 285 -8.25 6.69 -5.50
CA GLY A 285 -9.21 6.98 -6.55
C GLY A 285 -10.65 7.06 -6.03
N SER A 286 -11.06 6.15 -5.14
CA SER A 286 -12.39 6.19 -4.50
C SER A 286 -12.58 7.42 -3.63
N VAL A 287 -11.56 7.81 -2.86
CA VAL A 287 -11.62 9.01 -2.03
C VAL A 287 -11.63 10.28 -2.87
N MET A 288 -10.83 10.33 -3.94
CA MET A 288 -10.86 11.47 -4.89
C MET A 288 -12.23 11.60 -5.55
N ALA A 289 -12.83 10.50 -6.01
CA ALA A 289 -14.17 10.52 -6.60
C ALA A 289 -15.20 11.06 -5.60
N VAL A 290 -15.13 10.61 -4.34
CA VAL A 290 -15.99 11.13 -3.26
C VAL A 290 -15.73 12.61 -3.00
N ALA A 291 -14.47 13.03 -2.92
CA ALA A 291 -14.10 14.41 -2.66
C ALA A 291 -14.64 15.36 -3.75
N MET A 292 -14.49 14.98 -5.02
CA MET A 292 -14.96 15.78 -6.15
C MET A 292 -16.48 15.77 -6.29
N ALA A 293 -17.15 14.63 -6.03
CA ALA A 293 -18.60 14.52 -6.11
C ALA A 293 -19.33 15.21 -4.94
N SER A 294 -18.65 15.47 -3.83
CA SER A 294 -19.25 16.09 -2.63
C SER A 294 -19.27 17.61 -2.68
N CYS A 295 -18.61 18.25 -3.63
CA CYS A 295 -18.51 19.70 -3.68
C CYS A 295 -18.60 20.28 -5.09
N VAL A 296 -18.85 21.59 -5.14
CA VAL A 296 -18.66 22.44 -6.32
C VAL A 296 -17.55 23.42 -5.99
N VAL A 297 -16.57 23.55 -6.88
CA VAL A 297 -15.53 24.60 -6.84
C VAL A 297 -16.17 25.88 -7.38
N LEU A 298 -16.00 26.99 -6.65
CA LEU A 298 -16.63 28.28 -6.93
C LEU A 298 -15.74 29.17 -7.82
#